data_3d9506f6f6a2f87f63cff2cf4f2bea7c
#
_entry.id   3d9506f6f6a2f87f63cff2cf4f2bea7c
#
_cell.length_a   1.000
_cell.length_b   1.000
_cell.length_c   1.000
_cell.angle_alpha   90.00
_cell.angle_beta   90.00
_cell.angle_gamma   90.00
#
_symmetry.space_group_name_H-M   'P 1'
#
loop_
_entity.id
_entity.type
_entity.pdbx_description
1 polymer ?
#
loop_
_entity_poly.entity_id
_entity_poly.type
_entity_poly.pdbx_seq_one_letter_code
_entity_poly.pdbx_strand_id
1 'polypeptide(L)'
;MPQSNKPRVEIIGLGPSADEYITDHTRQRIAAHQHRYLRTAQHPSAHLVVDAITFDQHYETAGTFDDVYLGIAEDLISAAIKYGEILYAVPGSPLILERTVRILKNDDRIDCVINPAMGFLEIAWARLGIDPVEKSVRLIDGHQFSTAAAGLTGPLLVAHCHANWVLSDIKLAAEDSASLSNDDMPVIILHHLGLPDEVVMTVPWSELDHSIEADHLTSIYIPELRAPVGHELIAFHELARTLRRECPWDREQTHQTLTTYLLEETYEVVDAIAALDNDDAQTDEHLIEELGDLLYQIEFHAAIAEQEGRFTMGDVARGIRDKLVRRHPHVFAPNENSAIGTEALVKSWDEIKKAEKAAKGIADGPFDGVVQATGSLAYASAILKRVTKAGIPVDLPSHGPQELGDIADLGMHLLEVVAECRRRGVDPEVALRKVSNIHRQNAERHTDA
;
A
#
# COMPACT_ATOMS: atom_id res chain seq x y z
N MET A 1 31.88 -31.27 12.67
CA MET A 1 31.10 -30.41 13.57
C MET A 1 30.71 -31.26 14.75
N PRO A 2 30.75 -30.78 16.03
CA PRO A 2 30.28 -31.54 17.15
C PRO A 2 28.79 -31.85 16.96
N GLN A 3 28.39 -33.10 17.20
CA GLN A 3 26.97 -33.50 17.15
C GLN A 3 26.23 -32.69 18.19
N SER A 4 25.19 -31.96 17.76
CA SER A 4 24.24 -31.25 18.64
C SER A 4 23.59 -32.32 19.53
N ASN A 5 23.53 -32.07 20.84
CA ASN A 5 22.85 -32.95 21.78
C ASN A 5 21.33 -32.64 21.86
N LYS A 6 20.82 -31.81 20.93
CA LYS A 6 19.42 -31.41 20.84
C LYS A 6 18.58 -32.47 20.09
N PRO A 7 17.32 -32.65 20.44
CA PRO A 7 16.37 -33.43 19.65
C PRO A 7 16.33 -32.93 18.19
N ARG A 8 16.17 -33.84 17.24
CA ARG A 8 16.27 -33.53 15.83
C ARG A 8 14.95 -33.66 15.08
N VAL A 9 14.62 -32.64 14.29
CA VAL A 9 13.56 -32.68 13.30
C VAL A 9 14.18 -32.67 11.91
N GLU A 10 14.13 -33.78 11.21
CA GLU A 10 14.54 -33.84 9.82
C GLU A 10 13.34 -33.58 8.91
N ILE A 11 13.47 -32.60 8.02
CA ILE A 11 12.40 -32.14 7.13
C ILE A 11 12.72 -32.54 5.70
N ILE A 12 11.75 -33.14 5.02
CA ILE A 12 11.82 -33.53 3.62
C ILE A 12 10.63 -32.98 2.84
N GLY A 13 10.80 -32.74 1.55
CA GLY A 13 9.72 -32.41 0.65
C GLY A 13 9.31 -33.63 -0.19
N LEU A 14 8.00 -33.78 -0.39
CA LEU A 14 7.42 -34.85 -1.19
C LEU A 14 7.29 -34.51 -2.67
N GLY A 15 7.92 -33.41 -3.11
CA GLY A 15 7.75 -32.96 -4.47
C GLY A 15 6.40 -32.26 -4.72
N PRO A 16 6.20 -31.70 -5.91
CA PRO A 16 5.02 -30.89 -6.22
C PRO A 16 3.77 -31.72 -6.57
N SER A 17 3.91 -33.01 -6.84
CA SER A 17 2.79 -33.83 -7.32
C SER A 17 3.03 -35.32 -7.10
N ALA A 18 3.11 -36.13 -8.16
CA ALA A 18 3.22 -37.60 -8.09
C ALA A 18 4.65 -38.07 -7.78
N ASP A 19 4.80 -39.39 -7.61
CA ASP A 19 6.01 -40.09 -7.17
C ASP A 19 7.24 -39.89 -8.04
N GLU A 20 7.04 -39.55 -9.30
CA GLU A 20 8.10 -39.29 -10.28
C GLU A 20 8.97 -38.07 -9.93
N TYR A 21 8.41 -37.13 -9.15
CA TYR A 21 9.15 -35.94 -8.69
C TYR A 21 9.84 -36.11 -7.33
N ILE A 22 9.74 -37.32 -6.74
CA ILE A 22 10.43 -37.63 -5.49
C ILE A 22 11.81 -38.19 -5.75
N THR A 23 12.83 -37.57 -5.14
CA THR A 23 14.20 -38.01 -5.28
C THR A 23 14.46 -39.31 -4.51
N ASP A 24 15.44 -40.10 -4.97
CA ASP A 24 15.91 -41.29 -4.24
C ASP A 24 16.40 -40.92 -2.83
N HIS A 25 17.00 -39.76 -2.66
CA HIS A 25 17.43 -39.27 -1.36
C HIS A 25 16.23 -39.13 -0.41
N THR A 26 15.13 -38.49 -0.87
CA THR A 26 13.89 -38.38 -0.09
C THR A 26 13.36 -39.76 0.31
N ARG A 27 13.31 -40.73 -0.60
CA ARG A 27 12.88 -42.13 -0.33
C ARG A 27 13.76 -42.79 0.74
N GLN A 28 15.08 -42.60 0.66
CA GLN A 28 16.04 -43.14 1.66
C GLN A 28 15.79 -42.49 3.04
N ARG A 29 15.54 -41.18 3.11
CA ARG A 29 15.27 -40.51 4.40
C ARG A 29 13.95 -41.00 5.01
N ILE A 30 12.90 -41.20 4.20
CA ILE A 30 11.64 -41.80 4.67
C ILE A 30 11.90 -43.18 5.29
N ALA A 31 12.66 -44.04 4.60
CA ALA A 31 12.95 -45.37 5.06
C ALA A 31 13.81 -45.43 6.34
N ALA A 32 14.68 -44.45 6.53
CA ALA A 32 15.59 -44.39 7.67
C ALA A 32 14.95 -43.99 8.99
N HIS A 33 13.77 -43.37 8.97
CA HIS A 33 13.11 -42.87 10.17
C HIS A 33 11.97 -43.79 10.62
N GLN A 34 11.87 -44.00 11.92
CA GLN A 34 10.79 -44.76 12.52
C GLN A 34 9.58 -43.86 12.87
N HIS A 35 9.84 -42.64 13.34
CA HIS A 35 8.80 -41.67 13.73
C HIS A 35 8.60 -40.66 12.62
N ARG A 36 7.50 -40.78 11.87
CA ARG A 36 7.20 -40.05 10.67
C ARG A 36 5.96 -39.20 10.87
N TYR A 37 6.04 -37.95 10.44
CA TYR A 37 4.96 -36.99 10.49
C TYR A 37 4.76 -36.42 9.07
N LEU A 38 3.51 -36.19 8.71
CA LEU A 38 3.11 -35.72 7.39
C LEU A 38 2.21 -34.52 7.53
N ARG A 39 2.49 -33.46 6.85
CA ARG A 39 1.67 -32.24 6.90
C ARG A 39 0.22 -32.50 6.55
N THR A 40 -0.05 -33.24 5.47
CA THR A 40 -1.39 -33.61 5.03
C THR A 40 -1.39 -34.96 4.31
N ALA A 41 -2.43 -35.74 4.51
CA ALA A 41 -2.66 -36.99 3.80
C ALA A 41 -3.15 -36.76 2.35
N GLN A 42 -3.55 -35.53 2.02
CA GLN A 42 -4.13 -35.20 0.71
C GLN A 42 -3.07 -35.08 -0.41
N HIS A 43 -1.78 -35.11 -0.08
CA HIS A 43 -0.73 -35.07 -1.09
C HIS A 43 -0.68 -36.37 -1.90
N PRO A 44 -0.55 -36.33 -3.25
CA PRO A 44 -0.53 -37.53 -4.10
C PRO A 44 0.48 -38.58 -3.69
N SER A 45 1.66 -38.16 -3.21
CA SER A 45 2.73 -39.05 -2.76
C SER A 45 2.73 -39.34 -1.25
N ALA A 46 1.66 -38.99 -0.53
CA ALA A 46 1.53 -39.23 0.91
C ALA A 46 1.68 -40.70 1.27
N HIS A 47 1.22 -41.63 0.40
CA HIS A 47 1.30 -43.07 0.57
C HIS A 47 2.72 -43.61 0.70
N LEU A 48 3.74 -42.86 0.30
CA LEU A 48 5.15 -43.23 0.47
C LEU A 48 5.65 -43.08 1.91
N VAL A 49 4.98 -42.25 2.72
CA VAL A 49 5.31 -42.04 4.13
C VAL A 49 4.43 -42.92 5.00
N VAL A 50 4.68 -44.22 4.92
CA VAL A 50 3.87 -45.25 5.60
C VAL A 50 3.92 -45.03 7.13
N ASP A 51 2.81 -45.27 7.80
CA ASP A 51 2.62 -45.13 9.26
C ASP A 51 2.90 -43.70 9.80
N ALA A 52 2.74 -42.67 8.97
CA ALA A 52 2.91 -41.29 9.38
C ALA A 52 1.68 -40.78 10.17
N ILE A 53 1.95 -39.97 11.18
CA ILE A 53 0.93 -39.15 11.84
C ILE A 53 0.70 -37.90 10.99
N THR A 54 -0.55 -37.61 10.62
CA THR A 54 -0.91 -36.46 9.81
C THR A 54 -1.44 -35.30 10.63
N PHE A 55 -1.35 -34.09 10.11
CA PHE A 55 -1.80 -32.88 10.80
C PHE A 55 -3.07 -32.26 10.18
N ASP A 56 -3.81 -33.00 9.37
CA ASP A 56 -5.05 -32.55 8.75
C ASP A 56 -6.07 -32.01 9.78
N GLN A 57 -6.12 -32.63 10.98
CA GLN A 57 -7.03 -32.21 12.05
C GLN A 57 -6.76 -30.76 12.53
N HIS A 58 -5.53 -30.28 12.49
CA HIS A 58 -5.22 -28.89 12.86
C HIS A 58 -5.94 -27.89 11.95
N TYR A 59 -6.07 -28.20 10.66
CA TYR A 59 -6.78 -27.36 9.69
C TYR A 59 -8.29 -27.34 9.91
N GLU A 60 -8.86 -28.39 10.52
CA GLU A 60 -10.30 -28.50 10.82
C GLU A 60 -10.69 -27.78 12.12
N THR A 61 -9.77 -27.66 13.07
CA THR A 61 -10.09 -27.24 14.44
C THR A 61 -9.57 -25.84 14.81
N ALA A 62 -8.55 -25.31 14.14
CA ALA A 62 -7.96 -24.02 14.45
C ALA A 62 -8.79 -22.85 13.91
N GLY A 63 -8.81 -21.74 14.64
CA GLY A 63 -9.52 -20.53 14.26
C GLY A 63 -8.81 -19.69 13.18
N THR A 64 -7.49 -19.82 13.09
CA THR A 64 -6.65 -19.10 12.12
C THR A 64 -5.55 -20.00 11.56
N PHE A 65 -5.05 -19.68 10.37
CA PHE A 65 -3.89 -20.41 9.82
C PHE A 65 -2.63 -20.28 10.68
N ASP A 66 -2.46 -19.18 11.40
CA ASP A 66 -1.34 -18.99 12.33
C ASP A 66 -1.38 -19.99 13.46
N ASP A 67 -2.56 -20.25 14.02
CA ASP A 67 -2.75 -21.24 15.08
C ASP A 67 -2.45 -22.66 14.57
N VAL A 68 -2.82 -22.97 13.31
CA VAL A 68 -2.48 -24.25 12.67
C VAL A 68 -0.97 -24.47 12.64
N TYR A 69 -0.23 -23.50 12.10
CA TYR A 69 1.22 -23.64 11.92
C TYR A 69 1.98 -23.69 13.25
N LEU A 70 1.53 -22.93 14.24
CA LEU A 70 2.09 -22.96 15.59
C LEU A 70 1.78 -24.28 16.29
N GLY A 71 0.56 -24.77 16.19
CA GLY A 71 0.13 -26.06 16.76
C GLY A 71 0.94 -27.23 16.18
N ILE A 72 1.07 -27.31 14.87
CA ILE A 72 1.89 -28.34 14.21
C ILE A 72 3.36 -28.26 14.66
N ALA A 73 3.93 -27.05 14.76
CA ALA A 73 5.30 -26.88 15.20
C ALA A 73 5.52 -27.38 16.63
N GLU A 74 4.62 -27.05 17.58
CA GLU A 74 4.70 -27.52 18.97
C GLU A 74 4.56 -29.05 19.09
N ASP A 75 3.68 -29.67 18.31
CA ASP A 75 3.53 -31.13 18.29
C ASP A 75 4.80 -31.80 17.77
N LEU A 76 5.41 -31.28 16.72
CA LEU A 76 6.67 -31.80 16.16
C LEU A 76 7.83 -31.62 17.14
N ILE A 77 7.94 -30.48 17.81
CA ILE A 77 8.96 -30.25 18.83
C ILE A 77 8.78 -31.23 20.02
N SER A 78 7.55 -31.38 20.48
CA SER A 78 7.22 -32.32 21.56
C SER A 78 7.57 -33.75 21.17
N ALA A 79 7.28 -34.14 19.94
CA ALA A 79 7.62 -35.45 19.40
C ALA A 79 9.16 -35.65 19.30
N ALA A 80 9.87 -34.67 18.83
CA ALA A 80 11.34 -34.70 18.74
C ALA A 80 11.98 -34.84 20.14
N ILE A 81 11.48 -34.11 21.13
CA ILE A 81 11.94 -34.20 22.51
C ILE A 81 11.68 -35.62 23.06
N LYS A 82 10.53 -36.21 22.73
CA LYS A 82 10.15 -37.57 23.21
C LYS A 82 10.95 -38.69 22.57
N TYR A 83 11.21 -38.59 21.25
CA TYR A 83 11.77 -39.71 20.48
C TYR A 83 13.25 -39.46 20.07
N GLY A 84 13.79 -38.27 20.32
CA GLY A 84 15.16 -37.90 19.98
C GLY A 84 15.31 -37.42 18.53
N GLU A 85 14.76 -38.16 17.58
CA GLU A 85 14.76 -37.82 16.15
C GLU A 85 13.43 -38.21 15.50
N ILE A 86 12.93 -37.30 14.64
CA ILE A 86 11.71 -37.50 13.87
C ILE A 86 11.88 -36.99 12.44
N LEU A 87 11.05 -37.52 11.53
CA LEU A 87 10.91 -37.04 10.17
C LEU A 87 9.62 -36.25 10.02
N TYR A 88 9.70 -35.07 9.40
CA TYR A 88 8.54 -34.29 8.99
C TYR A 88 8.54 -34.13 7.45
N ALA A 89 7.51 -34.66 6.81
CA ALA A 89 7.32 -34.58 5.36
C ALA A 89 6.30 -33.51 5.01
N VAL A 90 6.64 -32.66 4.05
CA VAL A 90 5.80 -31.54 3.57
C VAL A 90 5.55 -31.65 2.06
N PRO A 91 4.44 -31.12 1.54
CA PRO A 91 4.23 -30.95 0.12
C PRO A 91 5.33 -30.08 -0.52
N GLY A 92 5.68 -30.37 -1.77
CA GLY A 92 6.63 -29.54 -2.54
C GLY A 92 8.02 -29.45 -1.93
N SER A 93 8.56 -28.25 -1.91
CA SER A 93 9.86 -27.90 -1.33
C SER A 93 9.71 -27.36 0.09
N PRO A 94 10.50 -27.83 1.07
CA PRO A 94 10.36 -27.41 2.47
C PRO A 94 10.55 -25.91 2.75
N LEU A 95 11.12 -25.16 1.82
CA LEU A 95 11.40 -23.74 2.00
C LEU A 95 10.49 -22.83 1.16
N ILE A 96 9.61 -23.41 0.36
CA ILE A 96 8.66 -22.65 -0.47
C ILE A 96 7.29 -22.69 0.18
N LEU A 97 6.85 -21.54 0.71
CA LEU A 97 5.53 -21.33 1.31
C LEU A 97 5.21 -22.25 2.52
N GLU A 98 6.26 -22.75 3.21
CA GLU A 98 6.15 -23.63 4.36
C GLU A 98 6.41 -22.86 5.67
N ARG A 99 5.34 -22.33 6.28
CA ARG A 99 5.44 -21.52 7.49
C ARG A 99 5.87 -22.32 8.71
N THR A 100 5.34 -23.55 8.88
CA THR A 100 5.74 -24.46 9.96
C THR A 100 7.24 -24.72 9.95
N VAL A 101 7.83 -24.93 8.76
CA VAL A 101 9.27 -25.14 8.62
C VAL A 101 10.07 -23.92 9.08
N ARG A 102 9.60 -22.71 8.80
CA ARG A 102 10.25 -21.48 9.30
C ARG A 102 10.21 -21.36 10.81
N ILE A 103 9.10 -21.77 11.44
CA ILE A 103 8.97 -21.79 12.91
C ILE A 103 9.96 -22.77 13.48
N LEU A 104 9.99 -24.02 13.00
CA LEU A 104 10.91 -25.07 13.47
C LEU A 104 12.37 -24.68 13.31
N LYS A 105 12.73 -24.04 12.19
CA LYS A 105 14.10 -23.60 11.93
C LYS A 105 14.60 -22.57 12.95
N ASN A 106 13.72 -21.76 13.49
CA ASN A 106 14.05 -20.69 14.42
C ASN A 106 13.86 -21.09 15.89
N ASP A 107 13.51 -22.36 16.17
CA ASP A 107 13.31 -22.85 17.54
C ASP A 107 14.58 -23.43 18.12
N ASP A 108 15.01 -22.89 19.27
CA ASP A 108 16.24 -23.29 19.95
C ASP A 108 16.16 -24.62 20.69
N ARG A 109 14.97 -25.21 20.84
CA ARG A 109 14.77 -26.48 21.54
C ARG A 109 15.20 -27.69 20.72
N ILE A 110 15.30 -27.55 19.39
CA ILE A 110 15.55 -28.65 18.45
C ILE A 110 16.73 -28.32 17.51
N ASP A 111 17.24 -29.38 16.86
CA ASP A 111 18.11 -29.28 15.69
C ASP A 111 17.27 -29.54 14.43
N CYS A 112 17.04 -28.51 13.62
CA CYS A 112 16.22 -28.59 12.42
C CYS A 112 17.09 -28.82 11.18
N VAL A 113 16.93 -29.98 10.53
CA VAL A 113 17.69 -30.33 9.30
C VAL A 113 16.74 -30.36 8.12
N ILE A 114 17.00 -29.51 7.12
CA ILE A 114 16.14 -29.37 5.95
C ILE A 114 16.85 -30.02 4.75
N ASN A 115 16.18 -30.98 4.12
CA ASN A 115 16.63 -31.60 2.89
C ASN A 115 15.97 -30.91 1.68
N PRO A 116 16.75 -30.58 0.63
CA PRO A 116 16.21 -29.99 -0.57
C PRO A 116 15.30 -30.97 -1.32
N ALA A 117 14.23 -30.47 -1.89
CA ALA A 117 13.31 -31.24 -2.72
C ALA A 117 12.81 -30.35 -3.88
N MET A 118 12.35 -30.98 -4.95
CA MET A 118 11.69 -30.29 -6.05
C MET A 118 10.38 -29.65 -5.56
N GLY A 119 10.14 -28.42 -5.98
CA GLY A 119 8.90 -27.70 -5.75
C GLY A 119 8.08 -27.56 -7.02
N PHE A 120 6.93 -26.88 -6.94
CA PHE A 120 6.10 -26.58 -8.10
C PHE A 120 6.78 -25.60 -9.08
N LEU A 121 7.76 -24.83 -8.60
CA LEU A 121 8.46 -23.83 -9.39
C LEU A 121 9.17 -24.45 -10.59
N GLU A 122 9.85 -25.58 -10.40
CA GLU A 122 10.58 -26.26 -11.48
C GLU A 122 9.63 -26.74 -12.56
N ILE A 123 8.42 -27.22 -12.19
CA ILE A 123 7.40 -27.59 -13.18
C ILE A 123 6.86 -26.33 -13.86
N ALA A 124 6.57 -25.27 -13.11
CA ALA A 124 6.07 -24.00 -13.65
C ALA A 124 7.02 -23.47 -14.74
N TRP A 125 8.33 -23.41 -14.45
CA TRP A 125 9.31 -22.94 -15.43
C TRP A 125 9.38 -23.83 -16.68
N ALA A 126 9.28 -25.15 -16.49
CA ALA A 126 9.25 -26.08 -17.62
C ALA A 126 7.99 -25.90 -18.49
N ARG A 127 6.82 -25.66 -17.90
CA ARG A 127 5.56 -25.44 -18.63
C ARG A 127 5.52 -24.07 -19.32
N LEU A 128 6.08 -23.05 -18.68
CA LEU A 128 6.19 -21.71 -19.26
C LEU A 128 7.28 -21.61 -20.32
N GLY A 129 8.25 -22.55 -20.33
CA GLY A 129 9.39 -22.54 -21.26
C GLY A 129 10.33 -21.35 -21.03
N ILE A 130 10.48 -20.90 -19.79
CA ILE A 130 11.27 -19.71 -19.45
C ILE A 130 12.40 -20.02 -18.45
N ASP A 131 13.49 -19.27 -18.55
CA ASP A 131 14.49 -19.15 -17.49
C ASP A 131 14.09 -17.99 -16.57
N PRO A 132 13.73 -18.26 -15.29
CA PRO A 132 13.27 -17.22 -14.38
C PRO A 132 14.35 -16.20 -14.04
N VAL A 133 15.63 -16.56 -14.14
CA VAL A 133 16.76 -15.65 -13.89
C VAL A 133 16.95 -14.71 -15.07
N GLU A 134 16.96 -15.25 -16.30
CA GLU A 134 17.07 -14.44 -17.52
C GLU A 134 15.90 -13.43 -17.62
N LYS A 135 14.69 -13.88 -17.31
CA LYS A 135 13.48 -13.03 -17.34
C LYS A 135 13.32 -12.17 -16.10
N SER A 136 14.17 -12.33 -15.08
CA SER A 136 14.06 -11.61 -13.80
C SER A 136 12.67 -11.78 -13.13
N VAL A 137 12.11 -12.99 -13.18
CA VAL A 137 10.78 -13.29 -12.63
C VAL A 137 10.78 -13.09 -11.12
N ARG A 138 9.82 -12.34 -10.60
CA ARG A 138 9.57 -12.20 -9.17
C ARG A 138 8.51 -13.16 -8.69
N LEU A 139 8.77 -13.76 -7.51
CA LEU A 139 7.81 -14.62 -6.81
C LEU A 139 7.03 -13.77 -5.82
N ILE A 140 5.71 -13.85 -5.88
CA ILE A 140 4.79 -13.07 -5.02
C ILE A 140 3.78 -14.02 -4.38
N ASP A 141 3.47 -13.78 -3.12
CA ASP A 141 2.32 -14.40 -2.43
C ASP A 141 1.05 -13.65 -2.82
N GLY A 142 0.02 -14.37 -3.29
CA GLY A 142 -1.24 -13.78 -3.74
C GLY A 142 -1.93 -12.90 -2.71
N HIS A 143 -1.85 -13.27 -1.41
CA HIS A 143 -2.38 -12.46 -0.32
C HIS A 143 -1.66 -11.13 -0.08
N GLN A 144 -0.45 -11.00 -0.60
CA GLN A 144 0.35 -9.76 -0.47
C GLN A 144 0.47 -9.02 -1.80
N PHE A 145 -0.28 -9.45 -2.81
CA PHE A 145 -0.12 -8.94 -4.18
C PHE A 145 -0.22 -7.41 -4.24
N SER A 146 -1.23 -6.81 -3.63
CA SER A 146 -1.46 -5.36 -3.64
C SER A 146 -0.26 -4.53 -3.16
N THR A 147 0.52 -5.07 -2.22
CA THR A 147 1.71 -4.38 -1.68
C THR A 147 3.00 -4.86 -2.30
N ALA A 148 3.13 -6.16 -2.58
CA ALA A 148 4.34 -6.76 -3.10
C ALA A 148 4.54 -6.52 -4.61
N ALA A 149 3.43 -6.38 -5.37
CA ALA A 149 3.45 -6.05 -6.80
C ALA A 149 3.45 -4.54 -7.07
N ALA A 150 3.26 -3.70 -6.05
CA ALA A 150 3.24 -2.25 -6.22
C ALA A 150 4.52 -1.74 -6.90
N GLY A 151 4.36 -1.04 -8.02
CA GLY A 151 5.47 -0.54 -8.83
C GLY A 151 6.18 -1.58 -9.70
N LEU A 152 5.70 -2.82 -9.77
CA LEU A 152 6.26 -3.84 -10.64
C LEU A 152 5.45 -3.96 -11.92
N THR A 153 6.15 -4.05 -13.04
CA THR A 153 5.56 -4.30 -14.37
C THR A 153 5.63 -5.77 -14.80
N GLY A 154 6.16 -6.66 -13.94
CA GLY A 154 6.37 -8.07 -14.24
C GLY A 154 7.76 -8.35 -14.84
N PRO A 155 8.02 -9.63 -15.23
CA PRO A 155 7.14 -10.78 -15.05
C PRO A 155 7.03 -11.25 -13.58
N LEU A 156 5.83 -11.71 -13.21
CA LEU A 156 5.53 -12.16 -11.85
C LEU A 156 5.03 -13.61 -11.87
N LEU A 157 5.49 -14.44 -10.94
CA LEU A 157 4.81 -15.69 -10.59
C LEU A 157 4.14 -15.52 -9.23
N VAL A 158 2.82 -15.59 -9.21
CA VAL A 158 2.00 -15.41 -8.02
C VAL A 158 1.51 -16.77 -7.54
N ALA A 159 1.87 -17.15 -6.34
CA ALA A 159 1.46 -18.38 -5.69
C ALA A 159 0.41 -18.11 -4.60
N HIS A 160 -0.15 -19.16 -3.97
CA HIS A 160 -1.27 -19.06 -3.02
C HIS A 160 -2.55 -18.45 -3.60
N CYS A 161 -2.83 -18.71 -4.87
CA CYS A 161 -4.09 -18.35 -5.52
C CYS A 161 -5.19 -19.40 -5.23
N HIS A 162 -5.40 -19.71 -3.94
CA HIS A 162 -6.14 -20.88 -3.49
C HIS A 162 -7.66 -20.78 -3.58
N ALA A 163 -8.19 -19.68 -4.05
CA ALA A 163 -9.62 -19.46 -4.22
C ALA A 163 -9.87 -18.30 -5.20
N ASN A 164 -11.02 -18.29 -5.85
CA ASN A 164 -11.36 -17.26 -6.83
C ASN A 164 -11.38 -15.84 -6.25
N TRP A 165 -11.73 -15.68 -4.98
CA TRP A 165 -11.68 -14.37 -4.34
C TRP A 165 -10.23 -13.80 -4.26
N VAL A 166 -9.20 -14.66 -4.13
CA VAL A 166 -7.79 -14.22 -4.18
C VAL A 166 -7.45 -13.72 -5.58
N LEU A 167 -7.94 -14.42 -6.62
CA LEU A 167 -7.75 -13.97 -8.00
C LEU A 167 -8.47 -12.64 -8.27
N SER A 168 -9.67 -12.46 -7.71
CA SER A 168 -10.40 -11.19 -7.77
C SER A 168 -9.64 -10.05 -7.07
N ASP A 169 -9.07 -10.31 -5.88
CA ASP A 169 -8.27 -9.31 -5.15
C ASP A 169 -7.00 -8.92 -5.93
N ILE A 170 -6.34 -9.89 -6.57
CA ILE A 170 -5.19 -9.65 -7.45
C ILE A 170 -5.60 -8.78 -8.64
N LYS A 171 -6.73 -9.11 -9.27
CA LYS A 171 -7.28 -8.38 -10.40
C LYS A 171 -7.57 -6.92 -10.03
N LEU A 172 -8.32 -6.69 -8.95
CA LEU A 172 -8.64 -5.36 -8.45
C LEU A 172 -7.40 -4.54 -8.07
N ALA A 173 -6.42 -5.17 -7.44
CA ALA A 173 -5.20 -4.48 -7.04
C ALA A 173 -4.33 -4.01 -8.21
N ALA A 174 -4.48 -4.61 -9.39
CA ALA A 174 -3.75 -4.22 -10.59
C ALA A 174 -4.54 -3.24 -11.48
N GLU A 175 -5.84 -3.07 -11.24
CA GLU A 175 -6.73 -2.17 -12.00
C GLU A 175 -6.72 -0.72 -11.46
N ASP A 176 -5.80 -0.36 -10.58
CA ASP A 176 -5.79 0.88 -9.79
C ASP A 176 -5.54 2.17 -10.61
N SER A 177 -5.59 2.10 -11.96
CA SER A 177 -5.57 3.30 -12.79
C SER A 177 -6.67 3.25 -13.86
N ALA A 178 -7.62 4.17 -13.76
CA ALA A 178 -8.77 4.32 -14.67
C ALA A 178 -8.42 4.53 -16.15
N SER A 179 -7.17 4.83 -16.48
CA SER A 179 -6.72 5.13 -17.84
C SER A 179 -5.99 3.98 -18.56
N LEU A 180 -5.57 2.93 -17.83
CA LEU A 180 -4.82 1.80 -18.40
C LEU A 180 -5.40 0.48 -17.89
N SER A 181 -6.52 0.05 -18.50
CA SER A 181 -7.10 -1.27 -18.23
C SER A 181 -6.11 -2.38 -18.60
N ASN A 182 -5.98 -3.36 -17.71
CA ASN A 182 -5.28 -4.61 -18.01
C ASN A 182 -6.18 -5.65 -18.69
N ASP A 183 -7.41 -5.34 -19.04
CA ASP A 183 -8.44 -6.30 -19.47
C ASP A 183 -7.98 -7.28 -20.57
N ASP A 184 -7.21 -6.80 -21.53
CA ASP A 184 -6.67 -7.61 -22.62
C ASP A 184 -5.29 -8.21 -22.35
N MET A 185 -4.69 -7.93 -21.19
CA MET A 185 -3.36 -8.47 -20.86
C MET A 185 -3.44 -9.97 -20.62
N PRO A 186 -2.52 -10.76 -21.19
CA PRO A 186 -2.52 -12.20 -20.99
C PRO A 186 -2.02 -12.56 -19.59
N VAL A 187 -2.73 -13.44 -18.91
CA VAL A 187 -2.32 -14.12 -17.69
C VAL A 187 -2.31 -15.63 -17.94
N ILE A 188 -1.30 -16.30 -17.44
CA ILE A 188 -1.22 -17.75 -17.57
C ILE A 188 -1.59 -18.39 -16.24
N ILE A 189 -2.67 -19.14 -16.22
CA ILE A 189 -3.10 -19.93 -15.08
C ILE A 189 -2.33 -21.25 -15.10
N LEU A 190 -1.75 -21.57 -13.94
CA LEU A 190 -0.99 -22.78 -13.66
C LEU A 190 -1.73 -23.53 -12.55
N HIS A 191 -2.45 -24.56 -12.89
CA HIS A 191 -3.29 -25.29 -11.96
C HIS A 191 -2.96 -26.77 -12.00
N HIS A 192 -2.86 -27.42 -10.84
CA HIS A 192 -2.57 -28.85 -10.67
C HIS A 192 -1.29 -29.31 -11.40
N LEU A 193 -0.25 -28.48 -11.38
CA LEU A 193 1.00 -28.77 -12.10
C LEU A 193 1.57 -30.13 -11.74
N GLY A 194 1.83 -30.97 -12.79
CA GLY A 194 2.35 -32.32 -12.68
C GLY A 194 1.31 -33.37 -12.26
N LEU A 195 0.04 -33.04 -12.14
CA LEU A 195 -1.05 -33.98 -11.89
C LEU A 195 -1.76 -34.36 -13.21
N PRO A 196 -2.54 -35.47 -13.25
CA PRO A 196 -3.25 -35.91 -14.47
C PRO A 196 -4.25 -34.87 -15.01
N ASP A 197 -4.77 -34.00 -14.16
CA ASP A 197 -5.72 -32.93 -14.45
C ASP A 197 -5.04 -31.56 -14.52
N GLU A 198 -3.73 -31.53 -14.84
CA GLU A 198 -2.96 -30.32 -15.05
C GLU A 198 -3.62 -29.40 -16.09
N VAL A 199 -3.76 -28.12 -15.75
CA VAL A 199 -4.21 -27.08 -16.64
C VAL A 199 -3.16 -25.95 -16.71
N VAL A 200 -2.71 -25.68 -17.93
CA VAL A 200 -1.89 -24.49 -18.24
C VAL A 200 -2.60 -23.74 -19.35
N MET A 201 -3.19 -22.61 -19.03
CA MET A 201 -4.02 -21.85 -19.98
C MET A 201 -3.72 -20.36 -19.90
N THR A 202 -3.75 -19.71 -21.05
CA THR A 202 -3.64 -18.25 -21.13
C THR A 202 -5.05 -17.68 -21.22
N VAL A 203 -5.35 -16.73 -20.37
CA VAL A 203 -6.63 -16.03 -20.31
C VAL A 203 -6.39 -14.51 -20.35
N PRO A 204 -7.34 -13.70 -20.82
CA PRO A 204 -7.29 -12.27 -20.65
C PRO A 204 -7.44 -11.92 -19.16
N TRP A 205 -6.88 -10.80 -18.74
CA TRP A 205 -6.93 -10.33 -17.34
C TRP A 205 -8.36 -10.23 -16.81
N SER A 206 -9.28 -9.75 -17.64
CA SER A 206 -10.71 -9.62 -17.30
C SER A 206 -11.36 -10.94 -16.86
N GLU A 207 -10.88 -12.08 -17.40
CA GLU A 207 -11.44 -13.41 -17.17
C GLU A 207 -10.69 -14.21 -16.07
N LEU A 208 -9.67 -13.64 -15.45
CA LEU A 208 -8.77 -14.33 -14.51
C LEU A 208 -9.52 -15.06 -13.40
N ASP A 209 -10.48 -14.43 -12.76
CA ASP A 209 -11.20 -14.91 -11.59
C ASP A 209 -12.46 -15.76 -11.95
N HIS A 210 -12.72 -15.97 -13.26
CA HIS A 210 -13.85 -16.75 -13.75
C HIS A 210 -13.44 -17.96 -14.61
N SER A 211 -12.17 -18.02 -15.03
CA SER A 211 -11.71 -19.05 -15.98
C SER A 211 -11.43 -20.40 -15.34
N ILE A 212 -11.29 -20.48 -14.02
CA ILE A 212 -11.03 -21.72 -13.30
C ILE A 212 -11.65 -21.64 -11.89
N GLU A 213 -11.93 -22.80 -11.30
CA GLU A 213 -12.20 -22.91 -9.89
C GLU A 213 -10.86 -23.10 -9.16
N ALA A 214 -10.36 -21.99 -8.58
CA ALA A 214 -9.05 -21.95 -7.98
C ALA A 214 -9.02 -22.72 -6.66
N ASP A 215 -7.94 -23.44 -6.41
CA ASP A 215 -7.66 -24.16 -5.18
C ASP A 215 -6.20 -23.98 -4.73
N HIS A 216 -5.80 -24.71 -3.69
CA HIS A 216 -4.46 -24.64 -3.08
C HIS A 216 -3.29 -25.04 -4.02
N LEU A 217 -3.58 -25.61 -5.20
CA LEU A 217 -2.61 -25.96 -6.24
C LEU A 217 -2.67 -24.99 -7.43
N THR A 218 -3.29 -23.82 -7.24
CA THR A 218 -3.39 -22.78 -8.25
C THR A 218 -2.32 -21.71 -8.05
N SER A 219 -1.64 -21.37 -9.12
CA SER A 219 -0.75 -20.19 -9.23
C SER A 219 -0.97 -19.53 -10.58
N ILE A 220 -0.52 -18.29 -10.72
CA ILE A 220 -0.62 -17.57 -11.98
C ILE A 220 0.72 -16.97 -12.37
N TYR A 221 0.97 -16.88 -13.67
CA TYR A 221 2.11 -16.16 -14.21
C TYR A 221 1.61 -14.95 -14.99
N ILE A 222 2.11 -13.79 -14.63
CA ILE A 222 1.78 -12.50 -15.23
C ILE A 222 3.03 -12.06 -16.01
N PRO A 223 3.02 -12.14 -17.35
CA PRO A 223 4.17 -11.74 -18.16
C PRO A 223 4.50 -10.27 -18.05
N GLU A 224 3.45 -9.45 -17.99
CA GLU A 224 3.54 -7.99 -17.93
C GLU A 224 2.29 -7.42 -17.23
N LEU A 225 2.50 -6.37 -16.44
CA LEU A 225 1.43 -5.51 -15.93
C LEU A 225 1.60 -4.14 -16.55
N ARG A 226 0.51 -3.52 -16.99
CA ARG A 226 0.51 -2.10 -17.31
C ARG A 226 0.76 -1.31 -16.05
N ALA A 227 1.45 -0.19 -16.22
CA ALA A 227 2.10 0.53 -15.14
C ALA A 227 1.15 0.87 -13.97
N PRO A 228 1.27 0.23 -12.81
CA PRO A 228 0.52 0.62 -11.63
C PRO A 228 1.03 1.98 -11.14
N VAL A 229 0.20 2.71 -10.37
CA VAL A 229 0.54 4.01 -9.76
C VAL A 229 1.96 4.06 -9.18
N GLY A 230 2.40 2.98 -8.53
CA GLY A 230 3.74 2.88 -7.97
C GLY A 230 4.85 2.96 -9.01
N HIS A 231 4.67 2.40 -10.20
CA HIS A 231 5.64 2.49 -11.29
C HIS A 231 5.74 3.91 -11.82
N GLU A 232 4.61 4.56 -12.10
CA GLU A 232 4.60 5.94 -12.58
C GLU A 232 5.22 6.91 -11.57
N LEU A 233 4.93 6.73 -10.27
CA LEU A 233 5.54 7.54 -9.22
C LEU A 233 7.05 7.31 -9.11
N ILE A 234 7.54 6.08 -9.31
CA ILE A 234 8.98 5.78 -9.33
C ILE A 234 9.63 6.39 -10.58
N ALA A 235 9.03 6.20 -11.75
CA ALA A 235 9.53 6.79 -13.00
C ALA A 235 9.58 8.30 -12.92
N PHE A 236 8.56 8.94 -12.38
CA PHE A 236 8.50 10.38 -12.15
C PHE A 236 9.57 10.85 -11.15
N HIS A 237 9.75 10.14 -10.05
CA HIS A 237 10.81 10.41 -9.08
C HIS A 237 12.21 10.39 -9.73
N GLU A 238 12.52 9.36 -10.52
CA GLU A 238 13.80 9.26 -11.24
C GLU A 238 13.95 10.37 -12.31
N LEU A 239 12.86 10.75 -12.98
CA LEU A 239 12.83 11.89 -13.90
C LEU A 239 13.18 13.19 -13.17
N ALA A 240 12.54 13.49 -12.05
CA ALA A 240 12.78 14.70 -11.26
C ALA A 240 14.25 14.79 -10.80
N ARG A 241 14.83 13.67 -10.33
CA ARG A 241 16.27 13.57 -9.97
C ARG A 241 17.18 13.80 -11.18
N THR A 242 16.79 13.31 -12.35
CA THR A 242 17.55 13.49 -13.59
C THR A 242 17.52 14.94 -14.03
N LEU A 243 16.36 15.58 -14.04
CA LEU A 243 16.21 16.99 -14.34
C LEU A 243 17.05 17.86 -13.38
N ARG A 244 16.96 17.59 -12.08
CA ARG A 244 17.75 18.28 -11.06
C ARG A 244 19.25 18.17 -11.29
N ARG A 245 19.74 17.07 -11.87
CA ARG A 245 21.17 16.85 -12.15
C ARG A 245 21.61 17.43 -13.48
N GLU A 246 20.78 17.28 -14.52
CA GLU A 246 21.17 17.56 -15.92
C GLU A 246 20.65 18.90 -16.45
N CYS A 247 19.47 19.37 -16.03
CA CYS A 247 18.89 20.61 -16.50
C CYS A 247 19.56 21.82 -15.80
N PRO A 248 20.14 22.77 -16.55
CA PRO A 248 20.80 23.94 -15.97
C PRO A 248 19.87 24.78 -15.10
N TRP A 249 18.60 24.97 -15.53
CA TRP A 249 17.63 25.76 -14.79
C TRP A 249 17.24 25.07 -13.48
N ASP A 250 16.89 23.79 -13.53
CA ASP A 250 16.50 23.02 -12.35
C ASP A 250 17.63 22.97 -11.32
N ARG A 251 18.86 22.82 -11.76
CA ARG A 251 20.05 22.74 -10.90
C ARG A 251 20.30 24.00 -10.07
N GLU A 252 19.91 25.17 -10.58
CA GLU A 252 20.10 26.46 -9.90
C GLU A 252 18.99 26.77 -8.90
N GLN A 253 17.86 26.05 -8.94
CA GLN A 253 16.74 26.31 -8.05
C GLN A 253 17.04 25.98 -6.57
N THR A 254 16.43 26.76 -5.70
CA THR A 254 16.44 26.59 -4.24
C THR A 254 15.01 26.51 -3.72
N HIS A 255 14.84 26.09 -2.47
CA HIS A 255 13.52 26.14 -1.83
C HIS A 255 12.85 27.52 -1.92
N GLN A 256 13.66 28.60 -1.82
CA GLN A 256 13.17 29.97 -1.86
C GLN A 256 12.76 30.40 -3.26
N THR A 257 13.55 30.08 -4.29
CA THR A 257 13.22 30.43 -5.67
C THR A 257 11.97 29.74 -6.18
N LEU A 258 11.71 28.52 -5.70
CA LEU A 258 10.53 27.74 -6.07
C LEU A 258 9.24 28.14 -5.33
N THR A 259 9.31 29.02 -4.33
CA THR A 259 8.11 29.42 -3.57
C THR A 259 7.05 30.07 -4.45
N THR A 260 7.45 30.89 -5.44
CA THR A 260 6.50 31.53 -6.35
C THR A 260 5.78 30.50 -7.21
N TYR A 261 6.52 29.58 -7.81
CA TYR A 261 5.95 28.50 -8.62
C TYR A 261 5.02 27.60 -7.82
N LEU A 262 5.41 27.17 -6.61
CA LEU A 262 4.53 26.39 -5.73
C LEU A 262 3.18 27.08 -5.46
N LEU A 263 3.18 28.42 -5.34
CA LEU A 263 1.95 29.17 -5.15
C LEU A 263 1.13 29.26 -6.44
N GLU A 264 1.78 29.45 -7.60
CA GLU A 264 1.15 29.46 -8.93
C GLU A 264 0.45 28.11 -9.16
N GLU A 265 1.14 26.98 -9.10
CA GLU A 265 0.56 25.63 -9.28
C GLU A 265 -0.57 25.36 -8.28
N THR A 266 -0.42 25.83 -7.03
CA THR A 266 -1.50 25.68 -6.04
C THR A 266 -2.77 26.43 -6.45
N TYR A 267 -2.65 27.62 -7.05
CA TYR A 267 -3.80 28.39 -7.51
C TYR A 267 -4.38 27.83 -8.81
N GLU A 268 -3.57 27.29 -9.70
CA GLU A 268 -4.00 26.62 -10.93
C GLU A 268 -4.81 25.36 -10.61
N VAL A 269 -4.38 24.55 -9.66
CA VAL A 269 -5.21 23.46 -9.10
C VAL A 269 -6.56 23.95 -8.56
N VAL A 270 -6.57 25.08 -7.83
CA VAL A 270 -7.83 25.65 -7.30
C VAL A 270 -8.75 26.11 -8.42
N ASP A 271 -8.20 26.70 -9.48
CA ASP A 271 -8.98 27.14 -10.66
C ASP A 271 -9.49 25.94 -11.46
N ALA A 272 -8.67 24.89 -11.67
CA ALA A 272 -9.09 23.64 -12.30
C ALA A 272 -10.23 22.95 -11.51
N ILE A 273 -10.13 22.86 -10.18
CA ILE A 273 -11.23 22.34 -9.33
C ILE A 273 -12.51 23.18 -9.46
N ALA A 274 -12.37 24.51 -9.58
CA ALA A 274 -13.53 25.39 -9.74
C ALA A 274 -14.20 25.28 -11.11
N ALA A 275 -13.46 24.80 -12.12
CA ALA A 275 -13.91 24.59 -13.50
C ALA A 275 -14.45 23.17 -13.75
N LEU A 276 -14.34 22.24 -12.80
CA LEU A 276 -14.81 20.86 -12.97
C LEU A 276 -16.27 20.80 -13.41
N ASP A 277 -16.50 20.04 -14.49
CA ASP A 277 -17.84 19.71 -15.01
C ASP A 277 -17.90 18.21 -15.28
N ASN A 278 -18.77 17.50 -14.58
CA ASN A 278 -18.93 16.05 -14.69
C ASN A 278 -19.34 15.57 -16.11
N ASP A 279 -19.83 16.47 -16.94
CA ASP A 279 -20.27 16.18 -18.29
C ASP A 279 -19.19 16.53 -19.34
N ASP A 280 -18.03 17.08 -18.92
CA ASP A 280 -16.91 17.48 -19.79
C ASP A 280 -15.58 16.89 -19.31
N ALA A 281 -15.13 15.81 -19.96
CA ALA A 281 -13.88 15.14 -19.66
C ALA A 281 -12.62 16.02 -19.82
N GLN A 282 -12.68 17.14 -20.56
CA GLN A 282 -11.56 18.06 -20.70
C GLN A 282 -11.24 18.77 -19.38
N THR A 283 -12.23 18.93 -18.52
CA THR A 283 -12.02 19.51 -17.18
C THR A 283 -11.24 18.58 -16.25
N ASP A 284 -11.41 17.26 -16.41
CA ASP A 284 -10.62 16.27 -15.70
C ASP A 284 -9.16 16.26 -16.20
N GLU A 285 -8.95 16.32 -17.53
CA GLU A 285 -7.60 16.42 -18.12
C GLU A 285 -6.85 17.63 -17.60
N HIS A 286 -7.51 18.78 -17.54
CA HIS A 286 -6.92 19.99 -16.97
C HIS A 286 -6.57 19.83 -15.48
N LEU A 287 -7.45 19.25 -14.68
CA LEU A 287 -7.15 18.99 -13.27
C LEU A 287 -5.98 18.00 -13.09
N ILE A 288 -5.87 17.00 -13.96
CA ILE A 288 -4.74 16.05 -13.96
C ILE A 288 -3.42 16.80 -14.23
N GLU A 289 -3.38 17.71 -15.18
CA GLU A 289 -2.22 18.53 -15.51
C GLU A 289 -1.77 19.35 -14.27
N GLU A 290 -2.66 20.14 -13.69
CA GLU A 290 -2.35 21.00 -12.56
C GLU A 290 -1.97 20.22 -11.29
N LEU A 291 -2.59 19.07 -11.04
CA LEU A 291 -2.17 18.18 -9.97
C LEU A 291 -0.78 17.58 -10.21
N GLY A 292 -0.41 17.33 -11.47
CA GLY A 292 0.91 16.90 -11.89
C GLY A 292 1.98 17.97 -11.60
N ASP A 293 1.71 19.22 -11.94
CA ASP A 293 2.62 20.33 -11.70
C ASP A 293 2.82 20.59 -10.19
N LEU A 294 1.74 20.55 -9.42
CA LEU A 294 1.85 20.63 -7.97
C LEU A 294 2.65 19.44 -7.38
N LEU A 295 2.47 18.22 -7.90
CA LEU A 295 3.24 17.05 -7.49
C LEU A 295 4.73 17.24 -7.83
N TYR A 296 5.04 17.85 -8.97
CA TYR A 296 6.41 18.17 -9.36
C TYR A 296 7.07 19.13 -8.38
N GLN A 297 6.37 20.16 -7.90
CA GLN A 297 6.91 21.05 -6.86
C GLN A 297 7.29 20.26 -5.58
N ILE A 298 6.48 19.30 -5.18
CA ILE A 298 6.77 18.46 -4.00
C ILE A 298 8.05 17.63 -4.23
N GLU A 299 8.15 16.95 -5.38
CA GLU A 299 9.32 16.16 -5.76
C GLU A 299 10.58 17.02 -5.86
N PHE A 300 10.46 18.21 -6.45
CA PHE A 300 11.57 19.13 -6.60
C PHE A 300 12.14 19.57 -5.25
N HIS A 301 11.28 19.94 -4.31
CA HIS A 301 11.69 20.26 -2.95
C HIS A 301 12.34 19.07 -2.23
N ALA A 302 11.84 17.86 -2.45
CA ALA A 302 12.43 16.63 -1.90
C ALA A 302 13.81 16.36 -2.52
N ALA A 303 13.97 16.53 -3.84
CA ALA A 303 15.24 16.33 -4.54
C ALA A 303 16.32 17.34 -4.09
N ILE A 304 15.97 18.59 -3.84
CA ILE A 304 16.89 19.59 -3.25
C ILE A 304 17.35 19.12 -1.86
N ALA A 305 16.40 18.73 -1.01
CA ALA A 305 16.71 18.28 0.35
C ALA A 305 17.59 17.02 0.39
N GLU A 306 17.36 16.07 -0.57
CA GLU A 306 18.18 14.87 -0.72
C GLU A 306 19.62 15.21 -1.11
N GLN A 307 19.83 16.15 -2.05
CA GLN A 307 21.16 16.62 -2.42
C GLN A 307 21.90 17.27 -1.25
N GLU A 308 21.18 17.94 -0.36
CA GLU A 308 21.72 18.56 0.85
C GLU A 308 21.88 17.54 2.02
N GLY A 309 21.53 16.27 1.82
CA GLY A 309 21.64 15.22 2.82
C GLY A 309 20.67 15.37 4.00
N ARG A 310 19.53 16.04 3.82
CA ARG A 310 18.54 16.34 4.88
C ARG A 310 17.43 15.29 4.98
N PHE A 311 16.69 15.06 3.92
CA PHE A 311 15.61 14.06 3.82
C PHE A 311 15.34 13.71 2.36
N THR A 312 14.62 12.62 2.15
CA THR A 312 14.24 12.07 0.83
C THR A 312 12.74 12.15 0.60
N MET A 313 12.30 11.94 -0.64
CA MET A 313 10.87 11.76 -0.96
C MET A 313 10.25 10.59 -0.17
N GLY A 314 11.03 9.52 0.07
CA GLY A 314 10.61 8.40 0.91
C GLY A 314 10.29 8.83 2.35
N ASP A 315 11.02 9.78 2.91
CA ASP A 315 10.75 10.34 4.25
C ASP A 315 9.47 11.19 4.26
N VAL A 316 9.22 11.95 3.19
CA VAL A 316 7.99 12.74 3.02
C VAL A 316 6.78 11.82 2.97
N ALA A 317 6.80 10.80 2.10
CA ALA A 317 5.72 9.84 1.94
C ALA A 317 5.47 9.03 3.23
N ARG A 318 6.53 8.55 3.87
CA ARG A 318 6.43 7.85 5.17
C ARG A 318 5.84 8.74 6.24
N GLY A 319 6.31 9.98 6.34
CA GLY A 319 5.85 10.94 7.33
C GLY A 319 4.35 11.23 7.25
N ILE A 320 3.82 11.43 6.04
CA ILE A 320 2.38 11.66 5.84
C ILE A 320 1.57 10.38 6.07
N ARG A 321 2.02 9.22 5.57
CA ARG A 321 1.37 7.92 5.79
C ARG A 321 1.21 7.63 7.29
N ASP A 322 2.30 7.70 8.04
CA ASP A 322 2.30 7.38 9.47
C ASP A 322 1.44 8.37 10.28
N LYS A 323 1.44 9.63 9.86
CA LYS A 323 0.55 10.66 10.41
C LYS A 323 -0.92 10.36 10.16
N LEU A 324 -1.28 9.96 8.95
CA LEU A 324 -2.66 9.64 8.58
C LEU A 324 -3.15 8.38 9.30
N VAL A 325 -2.37 7.29 9.30
CA VAL A 325 -2.70 6.06 10.05
C VAL A 325 -2.95 6.38 11.52
N ARG A 326 -2.06 7.11 12.18
CA ARG A 326 -2.18 7.47 13.59
C ARG A 326 -3.41 8.34 13.87
N ARG A 327 -3.80 9.22 12.93
CA ARG A 327 -4.95 10.13 13.09
C ARG A 327 -6.29 9.52 12.70
N HIS A 328 -6.30 8.29 12.15
CA HIS A 328 -7.51 7.56 11.78
C HIS A 328 -7.60 6.20 12.49
N PRO A 329 -7.56 6.18 13.85
CA PRO A 329 -7.62 4.92 14.60
C PRO A 329 -8.93 4.17 14.38
N HIS A 330 -10.01 4.87 14.04
CA HIS A 330 -11.29 4.27 13.70
C HIS A 330 -11.27 3.43 12.41
N VAL A 331 -10.27 3.63 11.54
CA VAL A 331 -10.06 2.85 10.31
C VAL A 331 -9.02 1.76 10.52
N PHE A 332 -7.87 2.11 11.11
CA PHE A 332 -6.70 1.23 11.16
C PHE A 332 -6.56 0.43 12.47
N ALA A 333 -7.30 0.78 13.50
CA ALA A 333 -7.34 0.06 14.77
C ALA A 333 -8.75 0.18 15.40
N PRO A 334 -9.81 -0.31 14.71
CA PRO A 334 -11.17 -0.19 15.20
C PRO A 334 -11.34 -0.97 16.50
N ASN A 335 -12.05 -0.36 17.47
CA ASN A 335 -12.46 -0.98 18.72
C ASN A 335 -13.94 -0.67 18.97
N GLU A 336 -14.55 -1.32 19.97
CA GLU A 336 -15.97 -1.17 20.28
C GLU A 336 -16.39 0.29 20.61
N ASN A 337 -15.42 1.15 20.96
CA ASN A 337 -15.62 2.58 21.25
C ASN A 337 -15.16 3.48 20.09
N SER A 338 -14.91 2.94 18.89
CA SER A 338 -14.53 3.73 17.72
C SER A 338 -15.64 4.73 17.41
N ALA A 339 -15.27 5.99 17.29
CA ALA A 339 -16.19 7.11 17.10
C ALA A 339 -17.04 6.92 15.84
N ILE A 340 -18.36 6.91 16.01
CA ILE A 340 -19.35 6.84 14.92
C ILE A 340 -19.96 8.24 14.74
N GLY A 341 -19.75 8.84 13.57
CA GLY A 341 -20.27 10.16 13.21
C GLY A 341 -19.22 11.26 13.14
N THR A 342 -19.44 12.22 12.22
CA THR A 342 -18.47 13.26 11.84
C THR A 342 -18.04 14.16 13.01
N GLU A 343 -18.95 14.54 13.89
CA GLU A 343 -18.63 15.40 15.04
C GLU A 343 -17.73 14.70 16.07
N ALA A 344 -17.95 13.42 16.33
CA ALA A 344 -17.12 12.63 17.22
C ALA A 344 -15.71 12.42 16.65
N LEU A 345 -15.60 12.24 15.33
CA LEU A 345 -14.31 12.13 14.62
C LEU A 345 -13.50 13.42 14.71
N VAL A 346 -14.14 14.59 14.54
CA VAL A 346 -13.46 15.90 14.64
C VAL A 346 -12.92 16.13 16.06
N LYS A 347 -13.68 15.75 17.11
CA LYS A 347 -13.19 15.82 18.51
C LYS A 347 -11.99 14.90 18.73
N SER A 348 -12.07 13.65 18.28
CA SER A 348 -10.98 12.70 18.38
C SER A 348 -9.70 13.22 17.68
N TRP A 349 -9.83 13.83 16.51
CA TRP A 349 -8.71 14.44 15.80
C TRP A 349 -8.05 15.60 16.57
N ASP A 350 -8.86 16.46 17.21
CA ASP A 350 -8.32 17.55 18.02
C ASP A 350 -7.57 17.03 19.26
N GLU A 351 -8.06 15.94 19.89
CA GLU A 351 -7.39 15.28 21.01
C GLU A 351 -6.06 14.64 20.59
N ILE A 352 -6.05 13.91 19.46
CA ILE A 352 -4.83 13.31 18.91
C ILE A 352 -3.78 14.39 18.59
N LYS A 353 -4.19 15.51 17.95
CA LYS A 353 -3.29 16.63 17.65
C LYS A 353 -2.70 17.26 18.93
N LYS A 354 -3.51 17.39 19.98
CA LYS A 354 -3.02 17.90 21.28
C LYS A 354 -1.98 16.96 21.91
N ALA A 355 -2.26 15.66 21.89
CA ALA A 355 -1.34 14.65 22.40
C ALA A 355 -0.01 14.64 21.59
N GLU A 356 -0.07 14.77 20.26
CA GLU A 356 1.12 14.87 19.40
C GLU A 356 1.99 16.10 19.74
N LYS A 357 1.36 17.27 19.98
CA LYS A 357 2.09 18.49 20.37
C LYS A 357 2.73 18.33 21.73
N ALA A 358 1.99 17.79 22.71
CA ALA A 358 2.50 17.54 24.04
C ALA A 358 3.70 16.59 24.02
N ALA A 359 3.64 15.52 23.22
CA ALA A 359 4.75 14.57 23.06
C ALA A 359 6.01 15.19 22.44
N LYS A 360 5.84 16.25 21.62
CA LYS A 360 6.95 17.00 21.01
C LYS A 360 7.44 18.17 21.88
N GLY A 361 6.87 18.38 23.08
CA GLY A 361 7.21 19.51 23.96
C GLY A 361 6.81 20.88 23.39
N ILE A 362 5.88 20.91 22.43
CA ILE A 362 5.41 22.15 21.80
C ILE A 362 4.28 22.72 22.66
N ALA A 363 4.47 23.94 23.17
CA ALA A 363 3.41 24.64 23.90
C ALA A 363 2.17 24.86 23.01
N ASP A 364 0.97 24.63 23.55
CA ASP A 364 -0.27 24.78 22.79
C ASP A 364 -0.78 26.24 22.92
N GLY A 365 -0.26 27.10 22.04
CA GLY A 365 -0.74 28.47 21.92
C GLY A 365 -2.05 28.57 21.13
N PRO A 366 -2.91 29.59 21.38
CA PRO A 366 -4.19 29.74 20.69
C PRO A 366 -4.05 29.90 19.17
N PHE A 367 -2.91 30.38 18.67
CA PHE A 367 -2.65 30.63 17.25
C PHE A 367 -1.70 29.63 16.60
N ASP A 368 -1.29 28.59 17.32
CA ASP A 368 -0.38 27.58 16.79
C ASP A 368 -0.98 26.88 15.55
N GLY A 369 -0.14 26.77 14.50
CA GLY A 369 -0.54 26.18 13.23
C GLY A 369 -1.39 27.07 12.33
N VAL A 370 -1.49 28.38 12.64
CA VAL A 370 -1.99 29.39 11.71
C VAL A 370 -0.83 29.77 10.79
N VAL A 371 -1.00 29.49 9.49
CA VAL A 371 0.03 29.78 8.47
C VAL A 371 -0.07 31.26 8.08
N GLN A 372 1.00 32.02 8.34
CA GLN A 372 1.02 33.47 8.06
C GLN A 372 1.17 33.80 6.58
N ALA A 373 1.66 32.86 5.77
CA ALA A 373 1.88 33.04 4.33
C ALA A 373 0.63 32.79 3.46
N THR A 374 -0.52 32.49 4.06
CA THR A 374 -1.78 32.38 3.33
C THR A 374 -2.31 33.73 2.89
N GLY A 375 -3.21 33.77 1.90
CA GLY A 375 -3.90 35.01 1.49
C GLY A 375 -4.54 35.74 2.69
N SER A 376 -4.58 37.06 2.65
CA SER A 376 -4.98 37.87 3.81
C SER A 376 -6.38 37.55 4.33
N LEU A 377 -7.32 37.21 3.45
CA LEU A 377 -8.68 36.85 3.86
C LEU A 377 -8.72 35.47 4.53
N ALA A 378 -7.98 34.49 3.99
CA ALA A 378 -7.83 33.16 4.58
C ALA A 378 -7.12 33.21 5.95
N TYR A 379 -6.06 34.02 6.05
CA TYR A 379 -5.37 34.27 7.32
C TYR A 379 -6.33 34.90 8.35
N ALA A 380 -7.05 35.96 7.99
CA ALA A 380 -8.03 36.59 8.87
C ALA A 380 -9.12 35.60 9.33
N SER A 381 -9.64 34.78 8.41
CA SER A 381 -10.62 33.72 8.73
C SER A 381 -10.03 32.71 9.75
N ALA A 382 -8.76 32.29 9.54
CA ALA A 382 -8.08 31.36 10.46
C ALA A 382 -7.89 31.97 11.86
N ILE A 383 -7.48 33.23 11.96
CA ILE A 383 -7.36 33.96 13.23
C ILE A 383 -8.72 34.04 13.93
N LEU A 384 -9.77 34.50 13.26
CA LEU A 384 -11.12 34.61 13.83
C LEU A 384 -11.63 33.25 14.33
N LYS A 385 -11.37 32.16 13.59
CA LYS A 385 -11.68 30.80 14.03
C LYS A 385 -11.01 30.44 15.35
N ARG A 386 -9.75 30.80 15.52
CA ARG A 386 -8.96 30.49 16.71
C ARG A 386 -9.40 31.33 17.90
N VAL A 387 -9.63 32.62 17.70
CA VAL A 387 -10.13 33.55 18.73
C VAL A 387 -11.49 33.08 19.27
N THR A 388 -12.43 32.74 18.37
CA THR A 388 -13.74 32.19 18.74
C THR A 388 -13.60 30.88 19.56
N LYS A 389 -12.74 29.95 19.11
CA LYS A 389 -12.52 28.68 19.82
C LYS A 389 -11.87 28.88 21.19
N ALA A 390 -11.04 29.90 21.35
CA ALA A 390 -10.38 30.24 22.61
C ALA A 390 -11.25 31.09 23.55
N GLY A 391 -12.46 31.51 23.11
CA GLY A 391 -13.33 32.38 23.91
C GLY A 391 -12.76 33.77 24.12
N ILE A 392 -11.82 34.23 23.27
CA ILE A 392 -11.23 35.56 23.34
C ILE A 392 -12.21 36.54 22.70
N PRO A 393 -12.62 37.62 23.40
CA PRO A 393 -13.52 38.64 22.82
C PRO A 393 -12.81 39.31 21.63
N VAL A 394 -13.53 39.46 20.52
CA VAL A 394 -13.09 40.24 19.36
C VAL A 394 -14.00 41.48 19.28
N ASP A 395 -13.38 42.62 19.44
CA ASP A 395 -14.07 43.90 19.24
C ASP A 395 -14.04 44.22 17.73
N LEU A 396 -15.12 43.85 17.03
CA LEU A 396 -15.32 44.22 15.61
C LEU A 396 -16.23 45.44 15.58
N PRO A 397 -15.75 46.60 15.08
CA PRO A 397 -16.60 47.77 14.99
C PRO A 397 -17.75 47.52 14.03
N SER A 398 -18.96 47.87 14.43
CA SER A 398 -20.17 47.83 13.63
C SER A 398 -20.34 49.14 12.84
N HIS A 399 -19.50 49.32 11.82
CA HIS A 399 -19.63 50.51 10.96
C HIS A 399 -20.41 50.16 9.68
N GLY A 400 -21.38 51.00 9.36
CA GLY A 400 -22.03 50.95 8.06
C GLY A 400 -21.11 51.46 6.93
N PRO A 401 -21.40 51.12 5.67
CA PRO A 401 -20.48 51.30 4.54
C PRO A 401 -20.19 52.75 4.12
N GLN A 402 -20.50 53.77 4.94
CA GLN A 402 -20.56 55.14 4.46
C GLN A 402 -19.40 56.08 4.78
N GLU A 403 -18.43 55.68 5.63
CA GLU A 403 -17.23 56.53 5.87
C GLU A 403 -15.97 55.67 6.13
N LEU A 404 -15.39 55.12 5.06
CA LEU A 404 -14.10 54.48 5.10
C LEU A 404 -13.00 55.54 4.88
N GLY A 405 -12.39 55.99 5.97
CA GLY A 405 -11.48 57.17 5.93
C GLY A 405 -10.02 56.83 5.66
N ASP A 406 -9.47 55.73 6.22
CA ASP A 406 -8.08 55.34 6.06
C ASP A 406 -7.89 53.84 5.87
N ILE A 407 -6.64 53.39 5.74
CA ILE A 407 -6.29 52.00 5.52
C ILE A 407 -6.74 51.09 6.67
N ALA A 408 -6.72 51.61 7.90
CA ALA A 408 -7.14 50.87 9.10
C ALA A 408 -8.66 50.62 9.08
N ASP A 409 -9.44 51.62 8.70
CA ASP A 409 -10.91 51.52 8.56
C ASP A 409 -11.29 50.55 7.46
N LEU A 410 -10.60 50.56 6.30
CA LEU A 410 -10.79 49.60 5.22
C LEU A 410 -10.45 48.17 5.66
N GLY A 411 -9.32 47.99 6.36
CA GLY A 411 -8.91 46.68 6.90
C GLY A 411 -9.91 46.12 7.90
N MET A 412 -10.45 46.97 8.77
CA MET A 412 -11.45 46.59 9.76
C MET A 412 -12.78 46.17 9.07
N HIS A 413 -13.20 46.88 8.06
CA HIS A 413 -14.41 46.52 7.30
C HIS A 413 -14.22 45.17 6.57
N LEU A 414 -13.05 44.91 5.97
CA LEU A 414 -12.75 43.62 5.40
C LEU A 414 -12.78 42.50 6.46
N LEU A 415 -12.28 42.75 7.66
CA LEU A 415 -12.34 41.78 8.76
C LEU A 415 -13.79 41.49 9.21
N GLU A 416 -14.66 42.49 9.23
CA GLU A 416 -16.10 42.33 9.48
C GLU A 416 -16.77 41.46 8.41
N VAL A 417 -16.45 41.68 7.12
CA VAL A 417 -16.96 40.86 6.02
C VAL A 417 -16.48 39.42 6.16
N VAL A 418 -15.22 39.19 6.51
CA VAL A 418 -14.69 37.85 6.76
C VAL A 418 -15.40 37.16 7.94
N ALA A 419 -15.69 37.92 9.02
CA ALA A 419 -16.42 37.41 10.16
C ALA A 419 -17.84 37.01 9.79
N GLU A 420 -18.54 37.82 8.95
CA GLU A 420 -19.86 37.51 8.42
C GLU A 420 -19.87 36.26 7.53
N CYS A 421 -18.90 36.14 6.60
CA CYS A 421 -18.73 34.94 5.79
C CYS A 421 -18.62 33.69 6.67
N ARG A 422 -17.81 33.74 7.73
CA ARG A 422 -17.69 32.64 8.68
C ARG A 422 -18.98 32.28 9.37
N ARG A 423 -19.75 33.27 9.85
CA ARG A 423 -21.06 33.03 10.50
C ARG A 423 -22.03 32.31 9.56
N ARG A 424 -21.94 32.57 8.26
CA ARG A 424 -22.75 31.93 7.21
C ARG A 424 -22.18 30.60 6.69
N GLY A 425 -21.00 30.15 7.17
CA GLY A 425 -20.32 28.94 6.67
C GLY A 425 -19.75 29.09 5.26
N VAL A 426 -19.45 30.33 4.83
CA VAL A 426 -18.91 30.64 3.51
C VAL A 426 -17.41 30.95 3.65
N ASP A 427 -16.58 30.39 2.76
CA ASP A 427 -15.17 30.79 2.65
C ASP A 427 -15.05 32.14 1.93
N PRO A 428 -14.39 33.14 2.55
CA PRO A 428 -14.30 34.48 1.97
C PRO A 428 -13.42 34.56 0.70
N GLU A 429 -12.37 33.75 0.60
CA GLU A 429 -11.52 33.68 -0.61
C GLU A 429 -12.34 33.11 -1.78
N VAL A 430 -13.02 31.98 -1.56
CA VAL A 430 -13.87 31.33 -2.58
C VAL A 430 -15.03 32.25 -2.99
N ALA A 431 -15.67 32.92 -2.03
CA ALA A 431 -16.78 33.84 -2.31
C ALA A 431 -16.33 35.02 -3.18
N LEU A 432 -15.20 35.64 -2.84
CA LEU A 432 -14.67 36.78 -3.60
C LEU A 432 -14.21 36.36 -4.99
N ARG A 433 -13.52 35.25 -5.11
CA ARG A 433 -13.06 34.67 -6.40
C ARG A 433 -14.23 34.40 -7.33
N LYS A 434 -15.29 33.74 -6.84
CA LYS A 434 -16.50 33.45 -7.64
C LYS A 434 -17.14 34.72 -8.20
N VAL A 435 -17.30 35.77 -7.38
CA VAL A 435 -17.86 37.03 -7.82
C VAL A 435 -16.93 37.75 -8.81
N SER A 436 -15.62 37.72 -8.56
CA SER A 436 -14.62 38.32 -9.46
C SER A 436 -14.63 37.66 -10.84
N ASN A 437 -14.77 36.32 -10.91
CA ASN A 437 -14.86 35.57 -12.17
C ASN A 437 -16.16 35.93 -12.94
N ILE A 438 -17.29 36.09 -12.25
CA ILE A 438 -18.53 36.55 -12.90
C ILE A 438 -18.35 37.93 -13.53
N HIS A 439 -17.71 38.85 -12.81
CA HIS A 439 -17.44 40.19 -13.32
C HIS A 439 -16.50 40.17 -14.53
N ARG A 440 -15.44 39.36 -14.50
CA ARG A 440 -14.55 39.16 -15.63
C ARG A 440 -15.30 38.66 -16.87
N GLN A 441 -16.07 37.59 -16.74
CA GLN A 441 -16.87 37.01 -17.83
C GLN A 441 -17.88 38.02 -18.42
N ASN A 442 -18.50 38.83 -17.57
CA ASN A 442 -19.41 39.88 -18.02
C ASN A 442 -18.65 40.97 -18.80
N ALA A 443 -17.47 41.38 -18.37
CA ALA A 443 -16.62 42.34 -19.07
C ALA A 443 -16.15 41.80 -20.44
N GLU A 444 -15.75 40.54 -20.51
CA GLU A 444 -15.35 39.86 -21.77
C GLU A 444 -16.51 39.87 -22.79
N ARG A 445 -17.74 39.53 -22.35
CA ARG A 445 -18.93 39.56 -23.22
C ARG A 445 -19.26 40.96 -23.76
N HIS A 446 -18.87 42.03 -23.03
CA HIS A 446 -19.07 43.40 -23.47
C HIS A 446 -17.97 43.90 -24.43
N THR A 447 -16.82 43.23 -24.47
CA THR A 447 -15.74 43.54 -25.41
C THR A 447 -15.91 42.86 -26.77
N ASP A 448 -16.66 41.74 -26.83
CA ASP A 448 -16.96 40.97 -28.03
C ASP A 448 -18.26 41.43 -28.75
N ALA A 449 -18.99 42.41 -28.19
CA ALA A 449 -20.21 43.00 -28.74
C ALA A 449 -19.94 44.41 -29.31
#